data_916a7fbeac4c056cef5d88aa712e4d91
#
_entry.id   916a7fbeac4c056cef5d88aa712e4d91
#
_cell.length_a   1.000
_cell.length_b   1.000
_cell.length_c   1.000
_cell.angle_alpha   90.00
_cell.angle_beta   90.00
_cell.angle_gamma   90.00
#
_symmetry.space_group_name_H-M   'P 1'
#
loop_
_entity.id
_entity.type
_entity.pdbx_description
1 polymer ?
#
loop_
_entity_poly.entity_id
_entity_poly.type
_entity_poly.pdbx_seq_one_letter_code
_entity_poly.pdbx_strand_id
1 'polypeptide(L)'
;MRPLIRSWKVSTNVRTLEHSGRRYRLFENGEATLICGGIGAEAARRATEALIREVNPARVISVGFAGALDASLQVGHVFEPRTVINAADGVRTECPAGEGILVSSATVAGKEQKIRFGKAYGATAVDMEAAAVAQGAQARGVEFGALKAISDAADFNLPAVDRFVAADGRFQSVRFACHVALRPWLWGTTIALARNSAKASRALSDALTSYLGRKTQDREALPDALNPTRAGPKSGSGHTFVGPEVLTGAKQQQ
;
A
#
# COMPACT_ATOMS: atom_id res chain seq x y z
N MET A 1 5.57 -3.09 -6.02
CA MET A 1 6.41 -3.79 -5.00
C MET A 1 7.70 -4.44 -5.56
N ARG A 2 7.71 -5.04 -6.78
CA ARG A 2 8.96 -5.63 -7.33
C ARG A 2 10.15 -4.68 -7.42
N PRO A 3 10.03 -3.40 -7.82
CA PRO A 3 11.16 -2.46 -7.78
C PRO A 3 11.71 -2.28 -6.36
N LEU A 4 10.84 -2.10 -5.39
CA LEU A 4 11.21 -1.97 -3.98
C LEU A 4 11.92 -3.23 -3.46
N ILE A 5 11.33 -4.41 -3.69
CA ILE A 5 11.94 -5.69 -3.29
C ILE A 5 13.30 -5.88 -3.97
N ARG A 6 13.48 -5.40 -5.20
CA ARG A 6 14.78 -5.43 -5.89
C ARG A 6 15.80 -4.48 -5.27
N SER A 7 15.42 -3.28 -4.87
CA SER A 7 16.31 -2.35 -4.19
C SER A 7 16.73 -2.88 -2.80
N TRP A 8 15.87 -3.63 -2.13
CA TRP A 8 16.14 -4.26 -0.84
C TRP A 8 16.96 -5.56 -0.93
N LYS A 9 17.11 -6.17 -2.11
CA LYS A 9 17.69 -7.50 -2.30
C LYS A 9 19.11 -7.69 -1.76
N VAL A 10 19.86 -6.64 -1.57
CA VAL A 10 21.24 -6.72 -1.06
C VAL A 10 21.28 -7.02 0.45
N SER A 11 20.19 -6.75 1.18
CA SER A 11 20.10 -6.89 2.65
C SER A 11 18.81 -7.55 3.12
N THR A 12 18.02 -8.15 2.22
CA THR A 12 16.67 -8.63 2.55
C THR A 12 16.68 -10.09 2.95
N ASN A 13 16.32 -10.35 4.20
CA ASN A 13 15.89 -11.68 4.61
C ASN A 13 14.44 -11.90 4.17
N VAL A 14 14.17 -13.02 3.51
CA VAL A 14 12.82 -13.39 3.06
C VAL A 14 12.37 -14.62 3.80
N ARG A 15 11.33 -14.48 4.60
CA ARG A 15 10.71 -15.61 5.29
C ARG A 15 9.24 -15.76 4.97
N THR A 16 8.69 -16.92 5.22
CA THR A 16 7.26 -17.21 5.06
C THR A 16 6.59 -17.21 6.43
N LEU A 17 5.51 -16.46 6.53
CA LEU A 17 4.63 -16.45 7.69
C LEU A 17 3.33 -17.16 7.33
N GLU A 18 2.90 -18.09 8.16
CA GLU A 18 1.59 -18.71 8.06
C GLU A 18 0.66 -18.15 9.15
N HIS A 19 -0.47 -17.58 8.73
CA HIS A 19 -1.47 -17.01 9.62
C HIS A 19 -2.88 -17.27 9.09
N SER A 20 -3.74 -17.84 9.94
CA SER A 20 -5.16 -18.15 9.61
C SER A 20 -5.31 -18.91 8.27
N GLY A 21 -4.48 -19.94 8.05
CA GLY A 21 -4.52 -20.78 6.85
C GLY A 21 -4.00 -20.11 5.58
N ARG A 22 -3.38 -18.92 5.70
CA ARG A 22 -2.79 -18.20 4.58
C ARG A 22 -1.29 -18.02 4.76
N ARG A 23 -0.53 -18.20 3.68
CA ARG A 23 0.91 -17.95 3.65
C ARG A 23 1.20 -16.57 3.12
N TYR A 24 2.04 -15.80 3.85
CA TYR A 24 2.53 -14.48 3.49
C TYR A 24 4.05 -14.52 3.33
N ARG A 25 4.56 -13.71 2.42
CA ARG A 25 6.00 -13.46 2.32
C ARG A 25 6.33 -12.17 3.07
N LEU A 26 7.25 -12.29 4.00
CA LEU A 26 7.82 -11.18 4.74
C LEU A 26 9.20 -10.85 4.14
N PHE A 27 9.44 -9.58 3.94
CA PHE A 27 10.72 -9.04 3.46
C PHE A 27 11.25 -8.13 4.55
N GLU A 28 12.39 -8.49 5.11
CA GLU A 28 13.00 -7.79 6.25
C GLU A 28 14.25 -7.05 5.77
N ASN A 29 14.36 -5.77 6.11
CA ASN A 29 15.50 -4.93 5.81
C ASN A 29 15.78 -4.01 7.00
N GLY A 30 16.80 -4.33 7.79
CA GLY A 30 17.06 -3.65 9.04
C GLY A 30 15.85 -3.73 9.99
N GLU A 31 15.36 -2.59 10.46
CA GLU A 31 14.19 -2.50 11.33
C GLU A 31 12.86 -2.48 10.56
N ALA A 32 12.90 -2.55 9.25
CA ALA A 32 11.71 -2.49 8.41
C ALA A 32 11.28 -3.89 7.95
N THR A 33 10.00 -4.20 8.11
CA THR A 33 9.38 -5.43 7.61
C THR A 33 8.25 -5.10 6.65
N LEU A 34 8.26 -5.70 5.46
CA LEU A 34 7.22 -5.58 4.44
C LEU A 34 6.45 -6.89 4.31
N ILE A 35 5.12 -6.80 4.34
CA ILE A 35 4.20 -7.89 4.01
C ILE A 35 3.37 -7.55 2.77
N CYS A 36 3.16 -8.51 1.88
CA CYS A 36 2.26 -8.36 0.75
C CYS A 36 0.90 -8.96 1.09
N GLY A 37 -0.08 -8.10 1.36
CA GLY A 37 -1.42 -8.50 1.83
C GLY A 37 -2.37 -8.96 0.73
N GLY A 38 -2.23 -8.43 -0.49
CA GLY A 38 -3.20 -8.56 -1.57
C GLY A 38 -4.02 -7.27 -1.76
N ILE A 39 -5.04 -7.32 -2.59
CA ILE A 39 -5.91 -6.18 -2.95
C ILE A 39 -7.18 -6.22 -2.11
N GLY A 40 -7.60 -5.05 -1.62
CA GLY A 40 -8.84 -4.82 -0.91
C GLY A 40 -8.73 -4.91 0.62
N ALA A 41 -9.75 -4.36 1.28
CA ALA A 41 -9.80 -4.14 2.72
C ALA A 41 -9.58 -5.43 3.54
N GLU A 42 -10.25 -6.53 3.18
CA GLU A 42 -10.15 -7.77 3.93
C GLU A 42 -8.76 -8.43 3.82
N ALA A 43 -8.14 -8.38 2.63
CA ALA A 43 -6.79 -8.89 2.43
C ALA A 43 -5.77 -8.07 3.23
N ALA A 44 -5.91 -6.74 3.23
CA ALA A 44 -5.09 -5.82 3.99
C ALA A 44 -5.26 -6.01 5.50
N ARG A 45 -6.50 -6.15 5.99
CA ARG A 45 -6.81 -6.41 7.41
C ARG A 45 -6.10 -7.67 7.91
N ARG A 46 -6.24 -8.80 7.20
CA ARG A 46 -5.60 -10.08 7.58
C ARG A 46 -4.09 -9.99 7.58
N ALA A 47 -3.50 -9.30 6.59
CA ALA A 47 -2.06 -9.11 6.54
C ALA A 47 -1.56 -8.24 7.69
N THR A 48 -2.30 -7.17 8.03
CA THR A 48 -1.99 -6.31 9.18
C THR A 48 -2.02 -7.10 10.49
N GLU A 49 -3.05 -7.93 10.69
CA GLU A 49 -3.14 -8.82 11.85
C GLU A 49 -1.95 -9.76 11.96
N ALA A 50 -1.63 -10.45 10.86
CA ALA A 50 -0.51 -11.36 10.79
C ALA A 50 0.81 -10.65 11.12
N LEU A 51 1.02 -9.47 10.54
CA LEU A 51 2.22 -8.69 10.72
C LEU A 51 2.40 -8.19 12.16
N ILE A 52 1.36 -7.58 12.74
CA ILE A 52 1.42 -7.06 14.11
C ILE A 52 1.68 -8.19 15.11
N ARG A 53 1.01 -9.34 14.95
CA ARG A 53 1.22 -10.50 15.80
C ARG A 53 2.64 -11.06 15.73
N GLU A 54 3.23 -11.04 14.53
CA GLU A 54 4.54 -11.65 14.27
C GLU A 54 5.70 -10.77 14.71
N VAL A 55 5.61 -9.45 14.47
CA VAL A 55 6.76 -8.52 14.64
C VAL A 55 6.55 -7.53 15.77
N ASN A 56 5.32 -7.41 16.31
CA ASN A 56 4.97 -6.43 17.34
C ASN A 56 5.56 -5.03 17.05
N PRO A 57 5.20 -4.40 15.92
CA PRO A 57 5.85 -3.17 15.47
C PRO A 57 5.39 -1.96 16.26
N ALA A 58 6.24 -0.94 16.38
CA ALA A 58 5.85 0.37 16.91
C ALA A 58 4.89 1.10 15.96
N ARG A 59 5.05 0.91 14.64
CA ARG A 59 4.25 1.59 13.62
C ARG A 59 3.97 0.69 12.43
N VAL A 60 2.74 0.77 11.91
CA VAL A 60 2.31 0.12 10.65
C VAL A 60 2.00 1.17 9.60
N ILE A 61 2.51 0.97 8.39
CA ILE A 61 2.32 1.89 7.27
C ILE A 61 1.64 1.17 6.11
N SER A 62 0.50 1.70 5.66
CA SER A 62 -0.17 1.25 4.44
C SER A 62 0.54 1.81 3.21
N VAL A 63 1.23 0.95 2.47
CA VAL A 63 2.00 1.34 1.27
C VAL A 63 1.32 0.79 0.03
N GLY A 64 1.05 1.64 -0.97
CA GLY A 64 0.40 1.16 -2.19
C GLY A 64 0.05 2.26 -3.18
N PHE A 65 -0.84 1.91 -4.11
CA PHE A 65 -1.35 2.83 -5.11
C PHE A 65 -2.66 3.49 -4.66
N ALA A 66 -2.92 4.66 -5.23
CA ALA A 66 -4.19 5.35 -5.11
C ALA A 66 -4.57 5.99 -6.45
N GLY A 67 -5.86 6.08 -6.74
CA GLY A 67 -6.38 6.88 -7.84
C GLY A 67 -6.53 8.34 -7.42
N ALA A 68 -6.15 9.29 -8.26
CA ALA A 68 -6.37 10.71 -8.01
C ALA A 68 -7.87 11.04 -8.01
N LEU A 69 -8.27 11.91 -7.10
CA LEU A 69 -9.58 12.59 -7.09
C LEU A 69 -9.42 14.08 -7.44
N ASP A 70 -8.27 14.64 -7.09
CA ASP A 70 -7.87 16.00 -7.48
C ASP A 70 -7.16 15.96 -8.84
N ALA A 71 -7.60 16.80 -9.78
CA ALA A 71 -7.04 16.90 -11.13
C ALA A 71 -5.60 17.44 -11.17
N SER A 72 -5.13 18.08 -10.09
CA SER A 72 -3.75 18.55 -9.98
C SER A 72 -2.75 17.40 -9.74
N LEU A 73 -3.22 16.26 -9.23
CA LEU A 73 -2.38 15.12 -8.93
C LEU A 73 -2.06 14.30 -10.18
N GLN A 74 -0.78 14.18 -10.47
CA GLN A 74 -0.29 13.42 -11.60
C GLN A 74 0.11 12.00 -11.20
N VAL A 75 0.06 11.08 -12.18
CA VAL A 75 0.58 9.72 -12.02
C VAL A 75 2.05 9.76 -11.57
N GLY A 76 2.35 9.01 -10.52
CA GLY A 76 3.67 8.98 -9.90
C GLY A 76 3.86 10.00 -8.78
N HIS A 77 2.91 10.91 -8.53
CA HIS A 77 2.92 11.72 -7.32
C HIS A 77 2.79 10.81 -6.09
N VAL A 78 3.65 11.01 -5.10
CA VAL A 78 3.62 10.25 -3.84
C VAL A 78 3.27 11.20 -2.71
N PHE A 79 2.35 10.78 -1.86
CA PHE A 79 1.92 11.58 -0.72
C PHE A 79 1.62 10.71 0.51
N GLU A 80 1.74 11.33 1.67
CA GLU A 80 1.30 10.80 2.95
C GLU A 80 -0.02 11.50 3.31
N PRO A 81 -1.17 10.81 3.39
CA PRO A 81 -2.42 11.47 3.73
C PRO A 81 -2.43 11.92 5.20
N ARG A 82 -3.00 13.11 5.46
CA ARG A 82 -3.27 13.58 6.83
C ARG A 82 -4.44 12.82 7.46
N THR A 83 -5.44 12.50 6.65
CA THR A 83 -6.65 11.81 7.10
C THR A 83 -6.96 10.65 6.16
N VAL A 84 -7.23 9.48 6.72
CA VAL A 84 -7.78 8.32 5.99
C VAL A 84 -9.22 8.13 6.40
N ILE A 85 -10.14 8.06 5.42
CA ILE A 85 -11.58 7.87 5.63
C ILE A 85 -12.00 6.52 5.07
N ASN A 86 -12.69 5.71 5.85
CA ASN A 86 -13.35 4.52 5.35
C ASN A 86 -14.70 4.91 4.72
N ALA A 87 -14.86 4.71 3.42
CA ALA A 87 -16.10 5.06 2.72
C ALA A 87 -17.33 4.23 3.14
N ALA A 88 -17.12 3.07 3.78
CA ALA A 88 -18.21 2.19 4.19
C ALA A 88 -18.96 2.67 5.44
N ASP A 89 -18.25 3.28 6.39
CA ASP A 89 -18.78 3.68 7.69
C ASP A 89 -18.47 5.14 8.08
N GLY A 90 -17.67 5.85 7.25
CA GLY A 90 -17.27 7.23 7.50
C GLY A 90 -16.21 7.42 8.59
N VAL A 91 -15.69 6.34 9.17
CA VAL A 91 -14.64 6.41 10.20
C VAL A 91 -13.39 7.08 9.66
N ARG A 92 -12.83 8.01 10.45
CA ARG A 92 -11.64 8.81 10.13
C ARG A 92 -10.49 8.39 11.01
N THR A 93 -9.31 8.27 10.42
CA THR A 93 -8.05 8.07 11.12
C THR A 93 -7.09 9.18 10.75
N GLU A 94 -6.58 9.88 11.76
CA GLU A 94 -5.66 10.98 11.56
C GLU A 94 -4.21 10.49 11.48
N CYS A 95 -3.43 11.09 10.56
CA CYS A 95 -2.01 10.89 10.37
C CYS A 95 -1.32 12.27 10.44
N PRO A 96 -0.92 12.76 11.60
CA PRO A 96 -0.58 14.19 11.82
C PRO A 96 0.53 14.74 10.92
N ALA A 97 1.43 13.89 10.44
CA ALA A 97 2.55 14.30 9.58
C ALA A 97 2.19 14.40 8.09
N GLY A 98 0.96 14.04 7.71
CA GLY A 98 0.54 13.98 6.31
C GLY A 98 -0.20 15.23 5.81
N GLU A 99 -0.56 15.19 4.54
CA GLU A 99 -1.34 16.21 3.84
C GLU A 99 -2.50 15.58 3.04
N GLY A 100 -3.60 16.32 2.90
CA GLY A 100 -4.76 15.87 2.14
C GLY A 100 -5.53 14.70 2.76
N ILE A 101 -6.54 14.22 2.05
CA ILE A 101 -7.47 13.21 2.51
C ILE A 101 -7.46 12.02 1.55
N LEU A 102 -7.27 10.82 2.08
CA LEU A 102 -7.38 9.55 1.37
C LEU A 102 -8.70 8.86 1.75
N VAL A 103 -9.51 8.49 0.77
CA VAL A 103 -10.71 7.67 0.99
C VAL A 103 -10.41 6.22 0.61
N SER A 104 -10.71 5.28 1.50
CA SER A 104 -10.64 3.86 1.20
C SER A 104 -12.02 3.34 0.80
N SER A 105 -12.13 2.84 -0.43
CA SER A 105 -13.35 2.27 -1.02
C SER A 105 -13.30 0.75 -1.04
N ALA A 106 -14.47 0.10 -0.93
CA ALA A 106 -14.56 -1.36 -1.04
C ALA A 106 -14.30 -1.87 -2.47
N THR A 107 -14.49 -1.04 -3.47
CA THR A 107 -14.33 -1.37 -4.90
C THR A 107 -13.43 -0.36 -5.60
N VAL A 108 -12.91 -0.74 -6.77
CA VAL A 108 -12.18 0.17 -7.64
C VAL A 108 -13.08 1.34 -8.04
N ALA A 109 -12.66 2.56 -7.72
CA ALA A 109 -13.44 3.75 -7.99
C ALA A 109 -13.41 4.13 -9.47
N GLY A 110 -14.54 4.02 -10.17
CA GLY A 110 -14.74 4.58 -11.50
C GLY A 110 -14.88 6.11 -11.45
N LYS A 111 -14.89 6.75 -12.64
CA LYS A 111 -14.92 8.22 -12.78
C LYS A 111 -16.03 8.90 -11.96
N GLU A 112 -17.24 8.39 -12.02
CA GLU A 112 -18.38 8.96 -11.27
C GLU A 112 -18.20 8.83 -9.76
N GLN A 113 -17.66 7.71 -9.31
CA GLN A 113 -17.40 7.47 -7.90
C GLN A 113 -16.27 8.35 -7.38
N LYS A 114 -15.22 8.57 -8.19
CA LYS A 114 -14.16 9.53 -7.89
C LYS A 114 -14.72 10.94 -7.68
N ILE A 115 -15.59 11.41 -8.57
CA ILE A 115 -16.25 12.72 -8.45
C ILE A 115 -17.07 12.81 -7.15
N ARG A 116 -17.83 11.75 -6.83
CA ARG A 116 -18.62 11.70 -5.59
C ARG A 116 -17.74 11.78 -4.34
N PHE A 117 -16.65 11.01 -4.28
CA PHE A 117 -15.73 11.04 -3.14
C PHE A 117 -15.04 12.39 -2.98
N GLY A 118 -14.59 12.98 -4.09
CA GLY A 118 -14.00 14.32 -4.07
C GLY A 118 -14.96 15.36 -3.48
N LYS A 119 -16.23 15.34 -3.91
CA LYS A 119 -17.26 16.27 -3.43
C LYS A 119 -17.71 16.00 -1.98
N ALA A 120 -17.91 14.73 -1.61
CA ALA A 120 -18.46 14.36 -0.32
C ALA A 120 -17.46 14.52 0.83
N TYR A 121 -16.18 14.26 0.58
CA TYR A 121 -15.15 14.22 1.61
C TYR A 121 -14.05 15.28 1.45
N GLY A 122 -14.05 16.06 0.35
CA GLY A 122 -12.89 16.89 -0.01
C GLY A 122 -11.64 16.06 -0.25
N ALA A 123 -11.82 14.81 -0.70
CA ALA A 123 -10.74 13.84 -0.74
C ALA A 123 -9.81 14.08 -1.93
N THR A 124 -8.51 13.90 -1.69
CA THR A 124 -7.43 14.08 -2.64
C THR A 124 -7.20 12.85 -3.51
N ALA A 125 -7.38 11.66 -2.91
CA ALA A 125 -7.16 10.37 -3.57
C ALA A 125 -8.04 9.26 -2.98
N VAL A 126 -8.13 8.12 -3.69
CA VAL A 126 -8.88 6.94 -3.28
C VAL A 126 -8.03 5.68 -3.40
N ASP A 127 -8.10 4.81 -2.39
CA ASP A 127 -7.52 3.47 -2.39
C ASP A 127 -8.54 2.40 -1.96
N MET A 128 -8.08 1.20 -1.64
CA MET A 128 -8.93 0.10 -1.21
C MET A 128 -8.47 -0.55 0.11
N GLU A 129 -7.41 -0.08 0.74
CA GLU A 129 -6.74 -0.81 1.82
C GLU A 129 -6.43 0.02 3.08
N ALA A 130 -6.13 1.30 2.94
CA ALA A 130 -5.55 2.11 4.02
C ALA A 130 -6.42 2.16 5.28
N ALA A 131 -7.74 2.29 5.14
CA ALA A 131 -8.63 2.30 6.29
C ALA A 131 -8.65 0.97 7.05
N ALA A 132 -8.56 -0.17 6.34
CA ALA A 132 -8.50 -1.48 6.98
C ALA A 132 -7.18 -1.71 7.73
N VAL A 133 -6.07 -1.20 7.21
CA VAL A 133 -4.77 -1.20 7.89
C VAL A 133 -4.84 -0.30 9.14
N ALA A 134 -5.42 0.89 9.01
CA ALA A 134 -5.60 1.83 10.11
C ALA A 134 -6.41 1.22 11.26
N GLN A 135 -7.56 0.64 10.96
CA GLN A 135 -8.42 -0.03 11.94
C GLN A 135 -7.68 -1.20 12.63
N GLY A 136 -6.94 -2.00 11.85
CA GLY A 136 -6.13 -3.10 12.41
C GLY A 136 -5.02 -2.64 13.34
N ALA A 137 -4.35 -1.53 13.05
CA ALA A 137 -3.33 -0.91 13.87
C ALA A 137 -3.93 -0.31 15.15
N GLN A 138 -5.00 0.49 15.02
CA GLN A 138 -5.68 1.14 16.16
C GLN A 138 -6.23 0.12 17.16
N ALA A 139 -6.84 -0.97 16.68
CA ALA A 139 -7.36 -2.04 17.54
C ALA A 139 -6.27 -2.70 18.44
N ARG A 140 -5.00 -2.46 18.14
CA ARG A 140 -3.85 -3.01 18.89
C ARG A 140 -2.94 -1.93 19.49
N GLY A 141 -3.36 -0.67 19.45
CA GLY A 141 -2.59 0.45 19.98
C GLY A 141 -1.27 0.70 19.23
N VAL A 142 -1.20 0.28 17.95
CA VAL A 142 -0.03 0.48 17.10
C VAL A 142 -0.20 1.77 16.29
N GLU A 143 0.86 2.57 16.19
CA GLU A 143 0.83 3.80 15.39
C GLU A 143 0.59 3.47 13.91
N PHE A 144 -0.24 4.29 13.25
CA PHE A 144 -0.59 4.11 11.84
C PHE A 144 -0.04 5.25 10.98
N GLY A 145 0.28 4.92 9.73
CA GLY A 145 0.57 5.86 8.66
C GLY A 145 0.19 5.28 7.30
N ALA A 146 0.22 6.11 6.27
CA ALA A 146 0.04 5.65 4.89
C ALA A 146 1.00 6.39 3.95
N LEU A 147 1.48 5.71 2.91
CA LEU A 147 2.30 6.25 1.84
C LEU A 147 1.75 5.75 0.52
N LYS A 148 1.21 6.65 -0.30
CA LYS A 148 0.50 6.29 -1.53
C LYS A 148 1.11 6.98 -2.75
N ALA A 149 1.21 6.21 -3.85
CA ALA A 149 1.57 6.75 -5.16
C ALA A 149 0.36 6.76 -6.08
N ILE A 150 0.13 7.87 -6.77
CA ILE A 150 -0.96 8.00 -7.73
C ILE A 150 -0.70 7.09 -8.94
N SER A 151 -1.60 6.15 -9.18
CA SER A 151 -1.55 5.19 -10.30
C SER A 151 -2.40 5.60 -11.49
N ASP A 152 -3.41 6.44 -11.27
CA ASP A 152 -4.36 6.88 -12.29
C ASP A 152 -4.92 8.28 -11.99
N ALA A 153 -5.07 9.07 -13.03
CA ALA A 153 -5.59 10.43 -12.94
C ALA A 153 -7.08 10.46 -12.57
N ALA A 154 -7.58 11.63 -12.15
CA ALA A 154 -8.96 11.81 -11.72
C ALA A 154 -9.99 11.47 -12.80
N ASP A 155 -9.67 11.74 -14.06
CA ASP A 155 -10.51 11.49 -15.24
C ASP A 155 -10.26 10.12 -15.90
N PHE A 156 -9.26 9.35 -15.42
CA PHE A 156 -8.92 8.07 -15.99
C PHE A 156 -10.03 7.04 -15.74
N ASN A 157 -10.56 6.48 -16.83
CA ASN A 157 -11.57 5.45 -16.75
C ASN A 157 -10.90 4.07 -16.64
N LEU A 158 -10.86 3.53 -15.43
CA LEU A 158 -10.33 2.21 -15.18
C LEU A 158 -11.22 1.15 -15.85
N PRO A 159 -10.63 0.20 -16.61
CA PRO A 159 -11.37 -0.99 -17.00
C PRO A 159 -11.85 -1.69 -15.73
N ALA A 160 -12.97 -2.42 -15.80
CA ALA A 160 -13.55 -3.13 -14.66
C ALA A 160 -12.60 -4.22 -14.13
N VAL A 161 -11.51 -3.79 -13.48
CA VAL A 161 -10.44 -4.67 -12.95
C VAL A 161 -10.86 -5.40 -11.67
N ASP A 162 -11.84 -4.88 -10.95
CA ASP A 162 -12.43 -5.45 -9.74
C ASP A 162 -12.92 -6.88 -9.93
N ARG A 163 -13.54 -7.20 -11.06
CA ARG A 163 -14.00 -8.56 -11.43
C ARG A 163 -12.87 -9.59 -11.55
N PHE A 164 -11.62 -9.14 -11.61
CA PHE A 164 -10.43 -9.99 -11.65
C PHE A 164 -9.70 -10.05 -10.32
N VAL A 165 -10.25 -9.48 -9.27
CA VAL A 165 -9.77 -9.67 -7.91
C VAL A 165 -10.58 -10.80 -7.28
N ALA A 166 -9.89 -11.85 -6.84
CA ALA A 166 -10.52 -12.97 -6.13
C ALA A 166 -10.88 -12.56 -4.70
N ALA A 167 -11.77 -13.29 -4.06
CA ALA A 167 -12.20 -13.04 -2.68
C ALA A 167 -11.04 -13.03 -1.66
N ASP A 168 -9.92 -13.69 -1.99
CA ASP A 168 -8.71 -13.68 -1.19
C ASP A 168 -7.77 -12.49 -1.47
N GLY A 169 -8.18 -11.53 -2.31
CA GLY A 169 -7.40 -10.36 -2.70
C GLY A 169 -6.32 -10.62 -3.76
N ARG A 170 -6.28 -11.81 -4.36
CA ARG A 170 -5.36 -12.12 -5.45
C ARG A 170 -5.89 -11.61 -6.78
N PHE A 171 -5.03 -10.94 -7.54
CA PHE A 171 -5.36 -10.52 -8.90
C PHE A 171 -5.21 -11.69 -9.89
N GLN A 172 -6.28 -12.01 -10.62
CA GLN A 172 -6.34 -13.11 -11.60
C GLN A 172 -5.75 -12.68 -12.94
N SER A 173 -4.43 -12.53 -12.99
CA SER A 173 -3.70 -11.96 -14.13
C SER A 173 -3.96 -12.68 -15.44
N VAL A 174 -4.06 -14.03 -15.42
CA VAL A 174 -4.33 -14.82 -16.63
C VAL A 174 -5.72 -14.53 -17.18
N ARG A 175 -6.74 -14.52 -16.31
CA ARG A 175 -8.12 -14.19 -16.71
C ARG A 175 -8.22 -12.77 -17.26
N PHE A 176 -7.54 -11.83 -16.63
CA PHE A 176 -7.47 -10.45 -17.11
C PHE A 176 -6.77 -10.36 -18.46
N ALA A 177 -5.61 -11.02 -18.64
CA ALA A 177 -4.88 -11.04 -19.89
C ALA A 177 -5.72 -11.64 -21.05
N CYS A 178 -6.39 -12.78 -20.82
CA CYS A 178 -7.30 -13.39 -21.80
C CYS A 178 -8.48 -12.44 -22.13
N HIS A 179 -9.05 -11.79 -21.13
CA HIS A 179 -10.14 -10.85 -21.33
C HIS A 179 -9.73 -9.66 -22.21
N VAL A 180 -8.53 -9.10 -21.97
CA VAL A 180 -7.98 -7.99 -22.74
C VAL A 180 -7.57 -8.44 -24.15
N ALA A 181 -6.93 -9.61 -24.29
CA ALA A 181 -6.48 -10.14 -25.58
C ALA A 181 -7.62 -10.24 -26.60
N LEU A 182 -8.82 -10.63 -26.13
CA LEU A 182 -10.02 -10.76 -26.96
C LEU A 182 -10.74 -9.42 -27.24
N ARG A 183 -10.21 -8.26 -26.73
CA ARG A 183 -10.88 -6.96 -26.81
C ARG A 183 -9.90 -5.86 -27.22
N PRO A 184 -9.62 -5.68 -28.53
CA PRO A 184 -8.63 -4.70 -29.01
C PRO A 184 -8.89 -3.27 -28.54
N TRP A 185 -10.16 -2.90 -28.34
CA TRP A 185 -10.53 -1.58 -27.83
C TRP A 185 -10.06 -1.29 -26.39
N LEU A 186 -9.71 -2.33 -25.60
CA LEU A 186 -9.15 -2.19 -24.26
C LEU A 186 -7.62 -2.05 -24.24
N TRP A 187 -6.94 -2.32 -25.36
CA TRP A 187 -5.47 -2.37 -25.39
C TRP A 187 -4.85 -1.04 -25.01
N GLY A 188 -5.36 0.07 -25.59
CA GLY A 188 -4.86 1.41 -25.28
C GLY A 188 -4.95 1.73 -23.78
N THR A 189 -6.11 1.52 -23.19
CA THR A 189 -6.34 1.75 -21.76
C THR A 189 -5.50 0.83 -20.88
N THR A 190 -5.37 -0.44 -21.26
CA THR A 190 -4.57 -1.41 -20.50
C THR A 190 -3.07 -1.08 -20.55
N ILE A 191 -2.56 -0.68 -21.72
CA ILE A 191 -1.16 -0.24 -21.87
C ILE A 191 -0.92 1.03 -21.05
N ALA A 192 -1.84 1.99 -21.09
CA ALA A 192 -1.77 3.19 -20.27
C ALA A 192 -1.74 2.85 -18.77
N LEU A 193 -2.64 1.98 -18.31
CA LEU A 193 -2.67 1.50 -16.93
C LEU A 193 -1.36 0.81 -16.53
N ALA A 194 -0.79 -0.02 -17.38
CA ALA A 194 0.47 -0.71 -17.12
C ALA A 194 1.65 0.28 -17.01
N ARG A 195 1.72 1.28 -17.91
CA ARG A 195 2.74 2.34 -17.86
C ARG A 195 2.60 3.21 -16.60
N ASN A 196 1.39 3.60 -16.28
CA ASN A 196 1.07 4.41 -15.11
C ASN A 196 1.44 3.65 -13.83
N SER A 197 1.04 2.39 -13.71
CA SER A 197 1.39 1.53 -12.57
C SER A 197 2.91 1.33 -12.44
N ALA A 198 3.64 1.23 -13.55
CA ALA A 198 5.10 1.14 -13.54
C ALA A 198 5.75 2.44 -13.05
N LYS A 199 5.23 3.61 -13.48
CA LYS A 199 5.69 4.93 -13.03
C LYS A 199 5.41 5.11 -11.53
N ALA A 200 4.19 4.85 -11.08
CA ALA A 200 3.79 4.92 -9.69
C ALA A 200 4.62 3.96 -8.80
N SER A 201 4.89 2.74 -9.28
CA SER A 201 5.70 1.76 -8.56
C SER A 201 7.15 2.19 -8.34
N ARG A 202 7.76 2.88 -9.33
CA ARG A 202 9.12 3.44 -9.17
C ARG A 202 9.10 4.58 -8.16
N ALA A 203 8.22 5.55 -8.34
CA ALA A 203 8.09 6.68 -7.43
C ALA A 203 7.85 6.25 -5.99
N LEU A 204 6.97 5.27 -5.77
CA LEU A 204 6.70 4.70 -4.45
C LEU A 204 7.94 4.01 -3.86
N SER A 205 8.70 3.29 -4.67
CA SER A 205 9.93 2.62 -4.25
C SER A 205 10.99 3.62 -3.79
N ASP A 206 11.19 4.69 -4.57
CA ASP A 206 12.15 5.75 -4.27
C ASP A 206 11.74 6.52 -3.01
N ALA A 207 10.46 6.87 -2.89
CA ALA A 207 9.91 7.55 -1.72
C ALA A 207 10.05 6.70 -0.44
N LEU A 208 9.76 5.39 -0.53
CA LEU A 208 9.90 4.50 0.62
C LEU A 208 11.34 4.32 1.05
N THR A 209 12.28 4.22 0.10
CA THR A 209 13.72 4.18 0.40
C THR A 209 14.16 5.46 1.11
N SER A 210 13.73 6.63 0.63
CA SER A 210 14.01 7.92 1.26
C SER A 210 13.36 8.05 2.64
N TYR A 211 12.14 7.55 2.80
CA TYR A 211 11.44 7.53 4.10
C TYR A 211 12.22 6.74 5.15
N LEU A 212 12.69 5.57 4.79
CA LEU A 212 13.49 4.72 5.69
C LEU A 212 14.84 5.38 6.03
N GLY A 213 15.52 5.97 5.05
CA GLY A 213 16.80 6.67 5.26
C GLY A 213 16.67 7.84 6.24
N ARG A 214 15.64 8.68 6.11
CA ARG A 214 15.41 9.79 7.04
C ARG A 214 15.18 9.31 8.47
N LYS A 215 14.38 8.27 8.66
CA LYS A 215 14.08 7.72 9.99
C LYS A 215 15.30 7.13 10.68
N THR A 216 16.22 6.55 9.94
CA THR A 216 17.49 6.06 10.47
C THR A 216 18.35 7.23 10.95
N GLN A 217 18.45 8.32 10.16
CA GLN A 217 19.20 9.51 10.53
C GLN A 217 18.62 10.23 11.76
N ASP A 218 17.27 10.39 11.83
CA ASP A 218 16.60 11.00 12.97
C ASP A 218 16.91 10.24 14.27
N ARG A 219 17.03 8.92 14.22
CA ARG A 219 17.37 8.07 15.39
C ARG A 219 18.83 8.18 15.80
N GLU A 220 19.73 8.21 14.83
CA GLU A 220 21.17 8.39 15.09
C GLU A 220 21.47 9.76 15.68
N ALA A 221 20.66 10.77 15.35
CA ALA A 221 20.79 12.13 15.87
C ALA A 221 20.22 12.29 17.31
N LEU A 222 19.50 11.29 17.87
CA LEU A 222 19.04 11.35 19.24
C LEU A 222 20.22 11.21 20.23
N PRO A 223 20.21 11.98 21.34
CA PRO A 223 21.16 11.79 22.42
C PRO A 223 21.19 10.35 22.94
N ASP A 224 22.38 9.87 23.33
CA ASP A 224 22.61 8.46 23.75
C ASP A 224 21.60 7.96 24.82
N ALA A 225 21.14 8.83 25.71
CA ALA A 225 20.16 8.51 26.76
C ALA A 225 18.74 8.24 26.22
N LEU A 226 18.43 8.71 25.01
CA LEU A 226 17.12 8.57 24.35
C LEU A 226 17.18 7.65 23.11
N ASN A 227 18.35 7.10 22.77
CA ASN A 227 18.53 6.25 21.61
C ASN A 227 18.23 4.77 21.95
N PRO A 228 17.10 4.20 21.52
CA PRO A 228 16.69 2.85 21.90
C PRO A 228 17.59 1.73 21.30
N THR A 229 18.47 2.05 20.35
CA THR A 229 19.43 1.08 19.78
C THR A 229 20.58 0.76 20.72
N ARG A 230 20.89 1.61 21.69
CA ARG A 230 21.95 1.38 22.70
C ARG A 230 21.43 0.86 24.04
N ALA A 231 20.13 0.96 24.30
CA ALA A 231 19.46 0.25 25.39
C ALA A 231 19.08 -1.12 24.87
N GLY A 232 19.73 -2.20 25.31
CA GLY A 232 19.60 -3.59 24.84
C GLY A 232 18.22 -4.05 24.31
N PRO A 233 18.04 -5.24 23.77
CA PRO A 233 16.94 -5.61 22.89
C PRO A 233 15.58 -5.44 23.56
N LYS A 234 14.93 -4.29 23.33
CA LYS A 234 13.49 -4.11 23.58
C LYS A 234 12.77 -4.47 22.29
N SER A 235 11.99 -5.54 22.32
CA SER A 235 11.06 -5.92 21.26
C SER A 235 10.17 -4.72 20.93
N GLY A 236 10.08 -4.33 19.66
CA GLY A 236 9.04 -3.41 19.18
C GLY A 236 9.45 -2.07 18.56
N SER A 237 10.70 -1.87 18.15
CA SER A 237 11.13 -0.58 17.55
C SER A 237 11.04 -0.50 16.01
N GLY A 238 10.52 -1.51 15.33
CA GLY A 238 10.52 -1.60 13.87
C GLY A 238 9.32 -0.96 13.18
N HIS A 239 9.54 -0.45 11.97
CA HIS A 239 8.49 -0.02 11.05
C HIS A 239 8.03 -1.18 10.17
N THR A 240 6.74 -1.34 10.01
CA THR A 240 6.20 -2.38 9.14
C THR A 240 5.27 -1.83 8.07
N PHE A 241 5.28 -2.48 6.92
CA PHE A 241 4.60 -2.03 5.72
C PHE A 241 3.64 -3.09 5.21
N VAL A 242 2.42 -2.69 4.90
CA VAL A 242 1.40 -3.52 4.27
C VAL A 242 1.11 -2.95 2.88
N GLY A 243 1.31 -3.77 1.85
CA GLY A 243 1.06 -3.34 0.48
C GLY A 243 0.41 -4.43 -0.38
N PRO A 244 -0.26 -4.04 -1.48
CA PRO A 244 -0.85 -4.99 -2.42
C PRO A 244 0.23 -5.78 -3.18
N GLU A 245 -0.08 -7.03 -3.49
CA GLU A 245 0.75 -7.85 -4.36
C GLU A 245 0.53 -7.41 -5.82
N VAL A 246 1.47 -6.64 -6.38
CA VAL A 246 1.45 -6.28 -7.81
C VAL A 246 2.02 -7.45 -8.61
N LEU A 247 1.14 -8.30 -9.12
CA LEU A 247 1.48 -9.36 -10.06
C LEU A 247 1.69 -8.75 -11.46
N THR A 248 2.95 -8.46 -11.81
CA THR A 248 3.35 -8.43 -13.21
C THR A 248 3.80 -9.83 -13.59
N GLY A 249 3.13 -10.42 -14.60
CA GLY A 249 3.39 -11.78 -15.03
C GLY A 249 4.87 -12.08 -15.25
N ALA A 250 5.35 -13.09 -14.59
CA ALA A 250 6.59 -13.79 -14.91
C ALA A 250 6.44 -15.24 -14.45
N LYS A 251 6.76 -16.13 -15.38
CA LYS A 251 6.81 -17.57 -15.31
C LYS A 251 7.16 -18.10 -13.92
N GLN A 252 6.27 -18.89 -13.34
CA GLN A 252 6.67 -19.93 -12.40
C GLN A 252 7.57 -20.89 -13.18
N GLN A 253 8.83 -20.95 -12.85
CA GLN A 253 9.61 -22.15 -13.05
C GLN A 253 9.44 -23.00 -11.80
N GLN A 254 9.19 -24.24 -12.06
CA GLN A 254 8.97 -25.38 -11.19
C GLN A 254 9.95 -25.48 -10.04
#